data_d83063e733639fbb0c1e4ef7395d876a
#
_entry.id   d83063e733639fbb0c1e4ef7395d876a
#
_cell.length_a   1.000
_cell.length_b   1.000
_cell.length_c   1.000
_cell.angle_alpha   90.00
_cell.angle_beta   90.00
_cell.angle_gamma   90.00
#
_symmetry.space_group_name_H-M   'P 1'
#
loop_
_entity.id
_entity.type
_entity.pdbx_description
1 polymer ?
#
loop_
_entity_poly.entity_id
_entity_poly.type
_entity_poly.pdbx_seq_one_letter_code
_entity_poly.pdbx_strand_id
1 'polypeptide(L)' 'MIETVVALLMFVNGEIKEHLVQENMAACLRGKRHAEREFSESVSYKCYKGKAEIELYQGRKYIKALILE' A
#
# COMPACT_ATOMS: atom_id res chain seq x y z
N MET A 1 8.13 -13.43 6.70
CA MET A 1 6.87 -13.66 7.47
C MET A 1 5.70 -13.20 6.61
N ILE A 2 4.70 -14.05 6.47
CA ILE A 2 3.53 -13.73 5.64
C ILE A 2 2.37 -13.35 6.54
N GLU A 3 1.79 -12.18 6.29
CA GLU A 3 0.65 -11.68 7.04
C GLU A 3 -0.41 -11.11 6.11
N THR A 4 -1.66 -11.11 6.58
CA THR A 4 -2.71 -10.36 5.89
C THR A 4 -2.57 -8.90 6.29
N VAL A 5 -2.47 -8.02 5.29
CA VAL A 5 -2.26 -6.60 5.51
C VAL A 5 -3.23 -5.78 4.68
N VAL A 6 -3.45 -4.55 5.12
CA VAL A 6 -4.07 -3.52 4.30
C VAL A 6 -2.96 -2.58 3.86
N ALA A 7 -2.87 -2.33 2.57
CA ALA A 7 -1.81 -1.51 2.02
C ALA A 7 -2.37 -0.47 1.04
N LEU A 8 -1.78 0.71 1.08
CA LEU A 8 -2.04 1.74 0.09
C LEU A 8 -1.01 1.57 -1.04
N LEU A 9 -1.50 1.30 -2.23
CA LEU A 9 -0.66 1.11 -3.41
C LEU A 9 -0.65 2.37 -4.25
N MET A 10 0.54 2.83 -4.62
CA MET A 10 0.71 3.96 -5.54
C MET A 10 1.12 3.43 -6.91
N PHE A 11 0.32 3.73 -7.91
CA PHE A 11 0.58 3.37 -9.30
C PHE A 11 1.02 4.61 -10.08
N VAL A 12 2.07 4.46 -10.83
CA VAL A 12 2.53 5.49 -11.77
C VAL A 12 2.59 4.83 -13.14
N ASN A 13 1.83 5.36 -14.08
CA ASN A 13 1.72 4.81 -15.44
C ASN A 13 1.40 3.31 -15.46
N GLY A 14 0.51 2.89 -14.54
CA GLY A 14 0.07 1.50 -14.47
C GLY A 14 0.99 0.56 -13.70
N GLU A 15 2.10 1.05 -13.17
CA GLU A 15 3.03 0.25 -12.38
C GLU A 15 3.00 0.63 -10.91
N ILE A 16 3.12 -0.36 -10.03
CA ILE A 16 3.20 -0.11 -8.59
C ILE A 16 4.58 0.46 -8.26
N LYS A 17 4.60 1.69 -7.75
CA LYS A 17 5.85 2.35 -7.35
C LYS A 17 6.08 2.33 -5.85
N GLU A 18 5.00 2.35 -5.07
CA GLU A 18 5.09 2.29 -3.62
C GLU A 18 3.94 1.50 -3.03
N HIS A 19 4.17 0.91 -1.88
CA HIS A 19 3.15 0.26 -1.08
C HIS A 19 3.42 0.57 0.38
N LEU A 20 2.39 1.09 1.07
CA LEU A 20 2.48 1.48 2.46
C LEU A 20 1.48 0.67 3.29
N VAL A 21 1.96 0.02 4.34
CA VAL A 21 1.09 -0.72 5.25
C VAL A 21 0.22 0.25 6.03
N GLN A 22 -1.08 -0.02 6.09
CA GLN A 22 -2.05 0.74 6.85
C GLN A 22 -2.63 -0.12 7.97
N GLU A 23 -3.11 0.51 9.03
CA GLU A 23 -3.70 -0.21 10.17
C GLU A 23 -4.98 -0.95 9.79
N ASN A 24 -5.80 -0.33 8.95
CA ASN A 24 -7.07 -0.89 8.51
C ASN A 24 -7.52 -0.23 7.22
N MET A 25 -8.63 -0.70 6.68
CA MET A 25 -9.15 -0.18 5.41
C MET A 25 -9.58 1.28 5.52
N ALA A 26 -10.16 1.70 6.65
CA ALA A 26 -10.56 3.10 6.84
C ALA A 26 -9.36 4.05 6.80
N ALA A 27 -8.24 3.66 7.44
CA ALA A 27 -7.01 4.45 7.38
C ALA A 27 -6.45 4.50 5.96
N CYS A 28 -6.51 3.38 5.23
CA CYS A 28 -6.08 3.32 3.85
C CYS A 28 -6.88 4.26 2.96
N LEU A 29 -8.21 4.26 3.10
CA LEU A 29 -9.08 5.12 2.30
C LEU A 29 -8.85 6.60 2.59
N ARG A 30 -8.59 6.95 3.85
CA ARG A 30 -8.25 8.33 4.20
C ARG A 30 -6.94 8.76 3.56
N GLY A 31 -5.92 7.91 3.64
CA GLY A 31 -4.62 8.17 3.00
C GLY A 31 -4.76 8.30 1.50
N LYS A 32 -5.58 7.44 0.88
CA LYS A 32 -5.87 7.50 -0.54
C LYS A 32 -6.47 8.84 -0.94
N ARG A 33 -7.47 9.32 -0.19
CA ARG A 33 -8.10 10.61 -0.47
C ARG A 33 -7.13 11.79 -0.39
N HIS A 34 -6.27 11.80 0.62
CA HIS A 34 -5.26 12.83 0.77
C HIS A 34 -4.26 12.80 -0.39
N ALA A 35 -3.80 11.62 -0.75
CA ALA A 35 -2.83 11.46 -1.81
C ALA A 35 -3.40 11.88 -3.18
N GLU A 36 -4.65 11.51 -3.47
CA GLU A 36 -5.29 11.85 -4.74
C GLU A 36 -5.48 13.35 -4.96
N ARG A 37 -5.54 14.13 -3.89
CA ARG A 37 -5.65 15.59 -3.99
C ARG A 37 -4.37 16.26 -4.41
N GLU A 38 -3.23 15.62 -4.20
CA GLU A 38 -1.92 16.23 -4.39
C GLU A 38 -1.22 15.84 -5.69
N PHE A 39 -1.72 14.83 -6.39
CA PHE A 39 -1.01 14.24 -7.52
C PHE A 39 -1.76 14.36 -8.84
N SER A 40 -0.99 14.26 -9.93
CA SER A 40 -1.49 14.40 -11.29
C SER A 40 -2.24 13.15 -11.76
N GLU A 41 -2.82 13.24 -12.98
CA GLU A 41 -3.59 12.18 -13.60
C GLU A 41 -2.79 10.89 -13.89
N SER A 42 -1.46 10.99 -13.97
CA SER A 42 -0.61 9.82 -14.23
C SER A 42 -0.40 8.95 -12.99
N VAL A 43 -0.80 9.44 -11.81
CA VAL A 43 -0.65 8.73 -10.55
C VAL A 43 -2.02 8.31 -10.04
N SER A 44 -2.15 7.05 -9.67
CA SER A 44 -3.37 6.53 -9.07
C SER A 44 -3.05 5.75 -7.80
N TYR A 45 -4.07 5.61 -6.95
CA TYR A 45 -3.93 4.93 -5.67
C TYR A 45 -5.00 3.87 -5.53
N LYS A 46 -4.66 2.79 -4.86
CA LYS A 46 -5.61 1.71 -4.58
C LYS A 46 -5.35 1.15 -3.20
N CYS A 47 -6.42 0.86 -2.47
CA CYS A 47 -6.34 0.13 -1.22
C CYS A 47 -6.39 -1.36 -1.51
N TYR A 48 -5.43 -2.10 -0.99
CA TYR A 48 -5.31 -3.53 -1.15
C TYR A 48 -5.42 -4.20 0.21
N LYS A 49 -6.18 -5.28 0.27
CA LYS A 49 -6.23 -6.14 1.45
C LYS A 49 -5.92 -7.56 1.01
N GLY A 50 -4.88 -8.14 1.56
CA GLY A 50 -4.46 -9.48 1.19
C GLY A 50 -3.16 -9.85 1.88
N LYS A 51 -2.55 -10.93 1.42
CA LYS A 51 -1.31 -11.42 2.01
C LYS A 51 -0.10 -10.73 1.42
N ALA A 52 0.88 -10.47 2.29
CA ALA A 52 2.15 -9.91 1.88
C ALA A 52 3.26 -10.55 2.69
N GLU A 53 4.42 -10.67 2.10
CA GLU A 53 5.61 -11.03 2.83
C GLU A 53 6.13 -9.80 3.55
N ILE A 54 6.24 -9.92 4.88
CA ILE A 54 6.60 -8.81 5.76
C ILE A 54 8.02 -9.02 6.29
N GLU A 55 8.77 -7.95 6.33
CA GLU A 55 10.09 -7.91 6.89
C GLU A 55 10.13 -6.91 8.03
N LEU A 56 10.72 -7.30 9.17
CA LEU A 56 10.89 -6.40 10.29
C LEU A 56 12.25 -5.72 10.19
N TYR A 57 12.24 -4.42 10.23
CA TYR A 57 13.47 -3.61 10.19
C TYR A 57 13.34 -2.46 11.18
N GLN A 58 14.26 -2.42 12.14
CA GLN A 58 14.27 -1.41 13.21
C GLN A 58 12.91 -1.26 13.93
N GLY A 59 12.26 -2.40 14.21
CA GLY A 59 10.97 -2.43 14.91
C GLY A 59 9.77 -2.05 14.06
N ARG A 60 9.96 -1.82 12.76
CA ARG A 60 8.86 -1.49 11.85
C ARG A 60 8.63 -2.62 10.85
N LYS A 61 7.39 -2.77 10.44
CA LYS A 61 7.00 -3.74 9.42
C LYS A 61 7.06 -3.10 8.04
N TYR A 62 7.77 -3.75 7.14
CA TYR A 62 7.84 -3.36 5.73
C TYR A 62 7.33 -4.49 4.86
N ILE A 63 6.69 -4.14 3.77
CA ILE A 63 6.28 -5.13 2.79
C ILE A 63 7.48 -5.44 1.90
N LYS A 64 7.94 -6.70 1.97
CA LYS A 64 9.00 -7.18 1.11
C LYS A 64 8.44 -7.54 -0.28
N ALA A 65 7.27 -8.17 -0.31
CA ALA A 65 6.60 -8.52 -1.55
C ALA A 65 5.11 -8.70 -1.30
N LEU A 66 4.29 -8.28 -2.27
CA LEU A 66 2.86 -8.54 -2.25
C LEU A 66 2.60 -9.91 -2.86
N ILE A 67 1.75 -10.70 -2.21
CA ILE A 67 1.32 -11.97 -2.75
C ILE A 67 0.01 -11.73 -3.49
N LEU A 68 0.12 -11.53 -4.79
CA LEU A 68 -1.03 -11.29 -5.65
C LEU A 68 -1.52 -12.62 -6.21
N GLU A 69 -2.77 -12.93 -5.92
CA GLU A 69 -3.43 -14.11 -6.46
C GLU A 69 -4.27 -13.75 -7.66
#